data_0e13b492b8ca2045555b195633f23d1d
#
_entry.id   0e13b492b8ca2045555b195633f23d1d
#
_cell.length_a   1.000
_cell.length_b   1.000
_cell.length_c   1.000
_cell.angle_alpha   90.00
_cell.angle_beta   90.00
_cell.angle_gamma   90.00
#
_symmetry.space_group_name_H-M   'P 1'
#
loop_
_entity.id
_entity.type
_entity.pdbx_description
1 polymer ?
#
loop_
_entity_poly.entity_id
_entity_poly.type
_entity_poly.pdbx_seq_one_letter_code
_entity_poly.pdbx_strand_id
1 'polypeptide(L)'
;MNFTKSLFSVIIVTLALTSCKSKLKDNEDVVPAQELYRSGIKELESGEYKKASAEFEKVFFQHPGNSITPQAELMQAYSLYLAGEYEEAVDILDIFVKLHPRHEDIAYAYYLKALSNYIQISDVRLDQSKTKYANEGLEEVIMRFPESKYAIDAALKLDLVNDHLAGKEMFIGRYYLSKRNPVAAIKRFQIVVESYDTTSHAPEALYRLIESNLMLGLVDEAKKYATVLSHNYPDNQWRKYSDNLLK
;
A
#
# COMPACT_ATOMS: atom_id res chain seq x y z
N MET A 1 92.28 37.57 -5.46
CA MET A 1 91.77 38.30 -6.64
C MET A 1 91.47 37.25 -7.68
N ASN A 2 90.31 36.61 -7.60
CA ASN A 2 89.79 35.65 -8.62
C ASN A 2 88.27 35.64 -8.61
N PHE A 3 87.74 36.09 -9.70
CA PHE A 3 86.31 36.10 -9.96
C PHE A 3 85.82 34.70 -10.33
N THR A 4 84.93 34.12 -9.57
CA THR A 4 84.22 32.92 -9.92
C THR A 4 82.87 33.29 -10.53
N LYS A 5 82.67 32.98 -11.80
CA LYS A 5 81.45 33.15 -12.52
C LYS A 5 80.44 32.08 -12.09
N SER A 6 79.30 32.51 -11.53
CA SER A 6 78.15 31.67 -11.25
C SER A 6 77.40 31.40 -12.52
N LEU A 7 77.29 30.13 -12.88
CA LEU A 7 76.44 29.65 -13.99
C LEU A 7 75.03 29.42 -13.47
N PHE A 8 74.10 30.27 -13.84
CA PHE A 8 72.63 30.02 -13.57
C PHE A 8 72.13 29.00 -14.58
N SER A 9 71.85 27.80 -14.10
CA SER A 9 71.27 26.74 -14.88
C SER A 9 69.70 26.93 -14.79
N VAL A 10 69.10 27.40 -15.83
CA VAL A 10 67.64 27.51 -15.94
C VAL A 10 67.06 26.13 -16.27
N ILE A 11 66.45 25.48 -15.31
CA ILE A 11 65.71 24.23 -15.51
C ILE A 11 64.32 24.63 -16.00
N ILE A 12 64.05 24.44 -17.27
CA ILE A 12 62.71 24.55 -17.84
C ILE A 12 61.96 23.27 -17.51
N VAL A 13 61.06 23.35 -16.53
CA VAL A 13 60.11 22.28 -16.21
C VAL A 13 58.95 22.39 -17.21
N THR A 14 58.96 21.57 -18.25
CA THR A 14 57.82 21.39 -19.12
C THR A 14 56.74 20.57 -18.39
N LEU A 15 55.72 21.23 -17.86
CA LEU A 15 54.48 20.56 -17.41
C LEU A 15 53.79 19.94 -18.63
N ALA A 16 53.93 18.64 -18.75
CA ALA A 16 53.07 17.87 -19.67
C ALA A 16 51.67 17.83 -19.05
N LEU A 17 50.79 18.68 -19.57
CA LEU A 17 49.33 18.57 -19.33
C LEU A 17 48.87 17.29 -20.04
N THR A 18 48.91 16.18 -19.31
CA THR A 18 48.14 14.99 -19.72
C THR A 18 46.67 15.33 -19.56
N SER A 19 46.07 15.83 -20.64
CA SER A 19 44.64 15.90 -20.80
C SER A 19 44.08 14.49 -20.64
N CYS A 20 43.55 14.15 -19.46
CA CYS A 20 42.66 13.02 -19.34
C CYS A 20 41.46 13.30 -20.23
N LYS A 21 41.45 12.82 -21.48
CA LYS A 21 40.26 12.55 -22.21
C LYS A 21 39.50 11.50 -21.39
N SER A 22 38.62 11.94 -20.47
CA SER A 22 37.51 11.10 -20.07
C SER A 22 36.82 10.71 -21.37
N LYS A 23 36.91 9.43 -21.75
CA LYS A 23 35.96 8.85 -22.69
C LYS A 23 34.61 9.09 -22.06
N LEU A 24 33.92 10.12 -22.52
CA LEU A 24 32.46 10.17 -22.44
C LEU A 24 32.07 8.82 -23.03
N LYS A 25 31.47 7.96 -22.20
CA LYS A 25 30.81 6.75 -22.67
C LYS A 25 29.95 7.19 -23.86
N ASP A 26 30.14 6.46 -24.98
CA ASP A 26 29.40 6.65 -26.19
C ASP A 26 27.96 7.02 -25.86
N ASN A 27 27.42 8.04 -26.53
CA ASN A 27 25.99 8.29 -26.56
C ASN A 27 25.31 6.95 -26.80
N GLU A 28 24.68 6.37 -25.79
CA GLU A 28 23.60 5.43 -26.08
C GLU A 28 22.66 6.23 -26.94
N ASP A 29 22.48 5.78 -28.21
CA ASP A 29 21.60 6.45 -29.15
C ASP A 29 20.25 6.66 -28.43
N VAL A 30 19.89 7.93 -28.21
CA VAL A 30 18.66 8.28 -27.48
C VAL A 30 17.50 7.79 -28.33
N VAL A 31 16.92 6.67 -27.92
CA VAL A 31 15.79 6.07 -28.66
C VAL A 31 14.55 6.97 -28.45
N PRO A 32 13.78 7.28 -29.50
CA PRO A 32 12.59 8.11 -29.40
C PRO A 32 11.60 7.60 -28.33
N ALA A 33 11.00 8.51 -27.55
CA ALA A 33 10.07 8.15 -26.45
C ALA A 33 8.93 7.21 -26.91
N GLN A 34 8.36 7.46 -28.10
CA GLN A 34 7.30 6.63 -28.66
C GLN A 34 7.79 5.22 -29.03
N GLU A 35 9.05 5.07 -29.41
CA GLU A 35 9.62 3.76 -29.72
C GLU A 35 9.85 2.95 -28.46
N LEU A 36 10.41 3.55 -27.42
CA LEU A 36 10.54 2.94 -26.08
C LEU A 36 9.17 2.53 -25.51
N TYR A 37 8.19 3.42 -25.61
CA TYR A 37 6.83 3.13 -25.15
C TYR A 37 6.22 1.93 -25.92
N ARG A 38 6.38 1.88 -27.25
CA ARG A 38 5.90 0.75 -28.07
C ARG A 38 6.63 -0.55 -27.71
N SER A 39 7.93 -0.48 -27.45
CA SER A 39 8.71 -1.63 -26.98
C SER A 39 8.15 -2.14 -25.64
N GLY A 40 7.87 -1.25 -24.70
CA GLY A 40 7.24 -1.61 -23.44
C GLY A 40 5.87 -2.29 -23.60
N ILE A 41 5.01 -1.77 -24.48
CA ILE A 41 3.72 -2.39 -24.80
C ILE A 41 3.91 -3.80 -25.38
N LYS A 42 4.85 -3.97 -26.32
CA LYS A 42 5.12 -5.28 -26.91
C LYS A 42 5.58 -6.32 -25.88
N GLU A 43 6.48 -5.93 -24.97
CA GLU A 43 6.94 -6.81 -23.89
C GLU A 43 5.79 -7.13 -22.93
N LEU A 44 4.91 -6.15 -22.64
CA LEU A 44 3.72 -6.33 -21.80
C LEU A 44 2.75 -7.36 -22.42
N GLU A 45 2.45 -7.23 -23.71
CA GLU A 45 1.56 -8.13 -24.44
C GLU A 45 2.14 -9.55 -24.55
N SER A 46 3.47 -9.69 -24.55
CA SER A 46 4.13 -10.99 -24.53
C SER A 46 4.21 -11.64 -23.13
N GLY A 47 3.75 -10.95 -22.08
CA GLY A 47 3.80 -11.41 -20.68
C GLY A 47 5.17 -11.21 -20.01
N GLU A 48 6.09 -10.51 -20.67
CA GLU A 48 7.44 -10.22 -20.17
C GLU A 48 7.43 -8.94 -19.30
N TYR A 49 6.66 -8.99 -18.21
CA TYR A 49 6.29 -7.81 -17.40
C TYR A 49 7.50 -7.03 -16.85
N LYS A 50 8.56 -7.72 -16.41
CA LYS A 50 9.79 -7.03 -15.94
C LYS A 50 10.54 -6.32 -17.06
N LYS A 51 10.52 -6.89 -18.26
CA LYS A 51 11.11 -6.21 -19.42
C LYS A 51 10.27 -5.01 -19.85
N ALA A 52 8.93 -5.17 -19.83
CA ALA A 52 8.02 -4.06 -20.10
C ALA A 52 8.27 -2.89 -19.15
N SER A 53 8.36 -3.15 -17.85
CA SER A 53 8.68 -2.13 -16.84
C SER A 53 9.99 -1.42 -17.17
N ALA A 54 11.05 -2.15 -17.51
CA ALA A 54 12.34 -1.56 -17.84
C ALA A 54 12.29 -0.69 -19.13
N GLU A 55 11.48 -1.05 -20.13
CA GLU A 55 11.30 -0.22 -21.33
C GLU A 55 10.53 1.07 -21.03
N PHE A 56 9.47 1.01 -20.21
CA PHE A 56 8.75 2.20 -19.77
C PHE A 56 9.61 3.12 -18.89
N GLU A 57 10.46 2.56 -18.03
CA GLU A 57 11.40 3.31 -17.21
C GLU A 57 12.39 4.13 -18.06
N LYS A 58 12.86 3.60 -19.19
CA LYS A 58 13.74 4.32 -20.11
C LYS A 58 13.07 5.59 -20.68
N VAL A 59 11.74 5.59 -20.85
CA VAL A 59 11.01 6.79 -21.29
C VAL A 59 11.18 7.91 -20.26
N PHE A 60 11.03 7.61 -18.98
CA PHE A 60 11.22 8.59 -17.91
C PHE A 60 12.66 9.15 -17.89
N PHE A 61 13.67 8.28 -17.96
CA PHE A 61 15.07 8.72 -17.85
C PHE A 61 15.58 9.45 -19.10
N GLN A 62 15.19 9.01 -20.31
CA GLN A 62 15.67 9.61 -21.54
C GLN A 62 14.82 10.82 -21.99
N HIS A 63 13.55 10.87 -21.58
CA HIS A 63 12.59 11.87 -22.04
C HIS A 63 11.70 12.42 -20.92
N PRO A 64 12.25 12.95 -19.80
CA PRO A 64 11.47 13.31 -18.60
C PRO A 64 10.40 14.38 -18.84
N GLY A 65 10.54 15.20 -19.89
CA GLY A 65 9.58 16.26 -20.26
C GLY A 65 8.66 15.91 -21.43
N ASN A 66 8.67 14.67 -21.90
CA ASN A 66 7.82 14.25 -23.01
C ASN A 66 6.36 14.04 -22.54
N SER A 67 5.40 14.36 -23.40
CA SER A 67 3.97 14.22 -23.10
C SER A 67 3.53 12.78 -22.81
N ILE A 68 4.26 11.78 -23.29
CA ILE A 68 3.98 10.37 -23.05
C ILE A 68 4.60 9.84 -21.75
N THR A 69 5.49 10.60 -21.11
CA THR A 69 6.22 10.15 -19.91
C THR A 69 5.28 9.81 -18.76
N PRO A 70 4.26 10.60 -18.40
CA PRO A 70 3.33 10.22 -17.35
C PRO A 70 2.61 8.90 -17.65
N GLN A 71 2.21 8.69 -18.90
CA GLN A 71 1.58 7.43 -19.30
C GLN A 71 2.56 6.25 -19.20
N ALA A 72 3.83 6.45 -19.54
CA ALA A 72 4.87 5.43 -19.40
C ALA A 72 5.12 5.07 -17.93
N GLU A 73 5.16 6.05 -17.02
CA GLU A 73 5.29 5.81 -15.57
C GLU A 73 4.11 4.96 -15.04
N LEU A 74 2.88 5.28 -15.45
CA LEU A 74 1.72 4.49 -15.05
C LEU A 74 1.78 3.06 -15.61
N MET A 75 2.23 2.89 -16.86
CA MET A 75 2.41 1.57 -17.48
C MET A 75 3.57 0.79 -16.86
N GLN A 76 4.61 1.47 -16.40
CA GLN A 76 5.70 0.87 -15.62
C GLN A 76 5.15 0.26 -14.33
N ALA A 77 4.40 1.04 -13.55
CA ALA A 77 3.78 0.57 -12.31
C ALA A 77 2.82 -0.60 -12.56
N TYR A 78 2.02 -0.53 -13.62
CA TYR A 78 1.13 -1.63 -14.01
C TYR A 78 1.91 -2.90 -14.39
N SER A 79 3.01 -2.76 -15.10
CA SER A 79 3.88 -3.90 -15.47
C SER A 79 4.50 -4.54 -14.22
N LEU A 80 4.95 -3.75 -13.25
CA LEU A 80 5.46 -4.24 -11.96
C LEU A 80 4.37 -4.96 -11.16
N TYR A 81 3.16 -4.41 -11.12
CA TYR A 81 2.02 -5.08 -10.50
C TYR A 81 1.77 -6.47 -11.10
N LEU A 82 1.77 -6.58 -12.44
CA LEU A 82 1.60 -7.86 -13.13
C LEU A 82 2.78 -8.82 -12.91
N ALA A 83 3.99 -8.28 -12.69
CA ALA A 83 5.18 -9.04 -12.34
C ALA A 83 5.17 -9.55 -10.90
N GLY A 84 4.22 -9.09 -10.06
CA GLY A 84 4.18 -9.38 -8.62
C GLY A 84 5.13 -8.53 -7.77
N GLU A 85 5.76 -7.51 -8.36
CA GLU A 85 6.66 -6.56 -7.69
C GLU A 85 5.81 -5.40 -7.14
N TYR A 86 4.98 -5.72 -6.12
CA TYR A 86 3.94 -4.80 -5.63
C TYR A 86 4.51 -3.59 -4.89
N GLU A 87 5.65 -3.74 -4.19
CA GLU A 87 6.29 -2.64 -3.47
C GLU A 87 6.80 -1.58 -4.44
N GLU A 88 7.53 -2.02 -5.48
CA GLU A 88 8.06 -1.14 -6.51
C GLU A 88 6.92 -0.44 -7.29
N ALA A 89 5.83 -1.16 -7.54
CA ALA A 89 4.64 -0.56 -8.15
C ALA A 89 4.04 0.55 -7.27
N VAL A 90 3.96 0.34 -5.95
CA VAL A 90 3.47 1.35 -4.99
C VAL A 90 4.38 2.57 -4.98
N ASP A 91 5.71 2.39 -4.98
CA ASP A 91 6.68 3.49 -4.95
C ASP A 91 6.52 4.40 -6.19
N ILE A 92 6.40 3.80 -7.39
CA ILE A 92 6.17 4.56 -8.62
C ILE A 92 4.81 5.27 -8.59
N LEU A 93 3.76 4.60 -8.12
CA LEU A 93 2.43 5.19 -8.04
C LEU A 93 2.37 6.33 -7.02
N ASP A 94 3.11 6.25 -5.92
CA ASP A 94 3.23 7.34 -4.95
C ASP A 94 3.88 8.59 -5.55
N ILE A 95 4.85 8.42 -6.44
CA ILE A 95 5.47 9.52 -7.18
C ILE A 95 4.48 10.04 -8.22
N PHE A 96 3.87 9.16 -9.00
CA PHE A 96 2.93 9.51 -10.06
C PHE A 96 1.76 10.37 -9.56
N VAL A 97 1.09 9.97 -8.48
CA VAL A 97 -0.06 10.72 -7.96
C VAL A 97 0.30 12.11 -7.43
N LYS A 98 1.56 12.30 -7.00
CA LYS A 98 2.07 13.60 -6.56
C LYS A 98 2.45 14.51 -7.72
N LEU A 99 3.07 13.94 -8.77
CA LEU A 99 3.55 14.71 -9.92
C LEU A 99 2.46 14.99 -10.95
N HIS A 100 1.50 14.07 -11.11
CA HIS A 100 0.48 14.10 -12.14
C HIS A 100 -0.97 14.09 -11.59
N PRO A 101 -1.33 14.99 -10.64
CA PRO A 101 -2.63 14.95 -9.95
C PRO A 101 -3.83 15.24 -10.86
N ARG A 102 -3.60 15.71 -12.09
CA ARG A 102 -4.63 16.01 -13.09
C ARG A 102 -4.59 15.05 -14.30
N HIS A 103 -3.83 13.98 -14.20
CA HIS A 103 -3.78 12.99 -15.26
C HIS A 103 -5.16 12.33 -15.45
N GLU A 104 -5.53 12.02 -16.68
CA GLU A 104 -6.83 11.40 -16.98
C GLU A 104 -7.04 10.07 -16.25
N ASP A 105 -5.96 9.27 -16.09
CA ASP A 105 -5.97 7.98 -15.40
C ASP A 105 -5.62 8.09 -13.90
N ILE A 106 -5.72 9.26 -13.28
CA ILE A 106 -5.34 9.44 -11.87
C ILE A 106 -6.15 8.53 -10.94
N ALA A 107 -7.44 8.34 -11.21
CA ALA A 107 -8.28 7.44 -10.44
C ALA A 107 -7.81 5.98 -10.52
N TYR A 108 -7.32 5.56 -11.70
CA TYR A 108 -6.71 4.25 -11.86
C TYR A 108 -5.40 4.11 -11.09
N ALA A 109 -4.56 5.13 -11.09
CA ALA A 109 -3.29 5.12 -10.35
C ALA A 109 -3.52 4.92 -8.84
N TYR A 110 -4.46 5.67 -8.23
CA TYR A 110 -4.86 5.48 -6.83
C TYR A 110 -5.40 4.07 -6.57
N TYR A 111 -6.24 3.58 -7.46
CA TYR A 111 -6.82 2.25 -7.34
C TYR A 111 -5.75 1.15 -7.48
N LEU A 112 -4.85 1.23 -8.44
CA LEU A 112 -3.76 0.26 -8.63
C LEU A 112 -2.82 0.22 -7.42
N LYS A 113 -2.53 1.38 -6.81
CA LYS A 113 -1.76 1.47 -5.57
C LYS A 113 -2.46 0.74 -4.41
N ALA A 114 -3.77 0.99 -4.22
CA ALA A 114 -4.55 0.30 -3.19
C ALA A 114 -4.60 -1.21 -3.46
N LEU A 115 -4.78 -1.61 -4.71
CA LEU A 115 -4.83 -3.01 -5.13
C LEU A 115 -3.49 -3.73 -4.93
N SER A 116 -2.37 -3.03 -5.15
CA SER A 116 -1.02 -3.57 -4.88
C SER A 116 -0.81 -3.92 -3.40
N ASN A 117 -1.40 -3.15 -2.48
CA ASN A 117 -1.40 -3.50 -1.06
C ASN A 117 -2.44 -4.59 -0.73
N TYR A 118 -3.62 -4.54 -1.35
CA TYR A 118 -4.70 -5.50 -1.14
C TYR A 118 -4.27 -6.94 -1.42
N ILE A 119 -3.57 -7.17 -2.52
CA ILE A 119 -3.14 -8.53 -2.91
C ILE A 119 -2.09 -9.13 -1.95
N GLN A 120 -1.44 -8.29 -1.13
CA GLN A 120 -0.45 -8.68 -0.14
C GLN A 120 -1.05 -8.92 1.25
N ILE A 121 -2.38 -8.87 1.40
CA ILE A 121 -3.04 -9.15 2.68
C ILE A 121 -2.74 -10.58 3.10
N SER A 122 -2.21 -10.71 4.31
CA SER A 122 -1.81 -11.99 4.89
C SER A 122 -2.81 -12.46 5.97
N ASP A 123 -2.59 -13.65 6.54
CA ASP A 123 -3.44 -14.19 7.61
C ASP A 123 -3.58 -13.20 8.78
N VAL A 124 -4.78 -13.16 9.38
CA VAL A 124 -5.12 -12.27 10.52
C VAL A 124 -4.18 -12.38 11.73
N ARG A 125 -3.45 -13.49 11.85
CA ARG A 125 -2.47 -13.71 12.94
C ARG A 125 -1.14 -13.00 12.71
N LEU A 126 -0.86 -12.60 11.47
CA LEU A 126 0.38 -11.95 11.05
C LEU A 126 0.29 -10.42 11.14
N ASP A 127 1.31 -9.73 10.65
CA ASP A 127 1.31 -8.28 10.52
C ASP A 127 0.21 -7.80 9.57
N GLN A 128 -0.44 -6.69 9.92
CA GLN A 128 -1.57 -6.14 9.18
C GLN A 128 -1.27 -4.79 8.52
N SER A 129 0.00 -4.43 8.32
CA SER A 129 0.37 -3.16 7.69
C SER A 129 -0.19 -3.05 6.27
N LYS A 130 -0.07 -4.12 5.47
CA LYS A 130 -0.62 -4.15 4.11
C LYS A 130 -2.15 -4.05 4.09
N THR A 131 -2.81 -4.70 5.05
CA THR A 131 -4.27 -4.62 5.18
C THR A 131 -4.71 -3.18 5.48
N LYS A 132 -3.98 -2.46 6.35
CA LYS A 132 -4.26 -1.05 6.67
C LYS A 132 -4.00 -0.14 5.47
N TYR A 133 -2.88 -0.32 4.76
CA TYR A 133 -2.59 0.47 3.55
C TYR A 133 -3.61 0.20 2.44
N ALA A 134 -4.09 -1.04 2.30
CA ALA A 134 -5.18 -1.35 1.39
C ALA A 134 -6.49 -0.65 1.79
N ASN A 135 -6.84 -0.69 3.09
CA ASN A 135 -8.01 0.00 3.63
C ASN A 135 -7.98 1.49 3.31
N GLU A 136 -6.92 2.19 3.74
CA GLU A 136 -6.73 3.63 3.53
C GLU A 136 -6.76 3.98 2.03
N GLY A 137 -6.08 3.19 1.19
CA GLY A 137 -6.04 3.42 -0.25
C GLY A 137 -7.39 3.21 -0.93
N LEU A 138 -8.16 2.19 -0.55
CA LEU A 138 -9.50 1.93 -1.09
C LEU A 138 -10.50 3.02 -0.67
N GLU A 139 -10.45 3.46 0.60
CA GLU A 139 -11.24 4.60 1.08
C GLU A 139 -10.91 5.88 0.30
N GLU A 140 -9.63 6.14 0.05
CA GLU A 140 -9.17 7.30 -0.72
C GLU A 140 -9.72 7.28 -2.16
N VAL A 141 -9.76 6.11 -2.82
CA VAL A 141 -10.36 5.97 -4.16
C VAL A 141 -11.86 6.30 -4.13
N ILE A 142 -12.60 5.75 -3.17
CA ILE A 142 -14.05 5.98 -3.03
C ILE A 142 -14.34 7.47 -2.78
N MET A 143 -13.58 8.09 -1.89
CA MET A 143 -13.79 9.48 -1.50
C MET A 143 -13.42 10.48 -2.60
N ARG A 144 -12.29 10.25 -3.30
CA ARG A 144 -11.80 11.20 -4.33
C ARG A 144 -12.46 11.01 -5.68
N PHE A 145 -12.84 9.78 -6.03
CA PHE A 145 -13.30 9.43 -7.36
C PHE A 145 -14.62 8.64 -7.34
N PRO A 146 -15.67 9.14 -6.63
CA PRO A 146 -16.90 8.37 -6.35
C PRO A 146 -17.63 7.93 -7.64
N GLU A 147 -17.52 8.70 -8.73
CA GLU A 147 -18.15 8.40 -10.01
C GLU A 147 -17.33 7.43 -10.90
N SER A 148 -16.15 7.02 -10.45
CA SER A 148 -15.30 6.13 -11.23
C SER A 148 -15.72 4.66 -11.10
N LYS A 149 -15.52 3.87 -12.16
CA LYS A 149 -15.68 2.41 -12.08
C LYS A 149 -14.81 1.76 -11.00
N TYR A 150 -13.71 2.42 -10.65
CA TYR A 150 -12.78 1.94 -9.62
C TYR A 150 -13.34 2.08 -8.21
N ALA A 151 -14.16 3.10 -7.95
CA ALA A 151 -14.81 3.28 -6.64
C ALA A 151 -15.80 2.16 -6.32
N ILE A 152 -16.51 1.65 -7.32
CA ILE A 152 -17.46 0.54 -7.15
C ILE A 152 -16.72 -0.73 -6.71
N ASP A 153 -15.63 -1.08 -7.39
CA ASP A 153 -14.84 -2.26 -7.05
C ASP A 153 -14.06 -2.06 -5.74
N ALA A 154 -13.57 -0.83 -5.48
CA ALA A 154 -12.92 -0.48 -4.23
C ALA A 154 -13.86 -0.67 -3.02
N ALA A 155 -15.14 -0.31 -3.13
CA ALA A 155 -16.12 -0.51 -2.07
C ALA A 155 -16.31 -2.00 -1.73
N LEU A 156 -16.43 -2.86 -2.75
CA LEU A 156 -16.53 -4.31 -2.53
C LEU A 156 -15.29 -4.90 -1.84
N LYS A 157 -14.10 -4.41 -2.22
CA LYS A 157 -12.84 -4.85 -1.59
C LYS A 157 -12.70 -4.31 -0.17
N LEU A 158 -13.18 -3.10 0.08
CA LEU A 158 -13.15 -2.47 1.41
C LEU A 158 -13.95 -3.28 2.44
N ASP A 159 -15.12 -3.83 2.06
CA ASP A 159 -15.89 -4.72 2.93
C ASP A 159 -15.07 -5.94 3.35
N LEU A 160 -14.36 -6.57 2.42
CA LEU A 160 -13.49 -7.72 2.71
C LEU A 160 -12.29 -7.34 3.59
N VAL A 161 -11.69 -6.17 3.36
CA VAL A 161 -10.59 -5.64 4.18
C VAL A 161 -11.06 -5.36 5.61
N ASN A 162 -12.23 -4.75 5.77
CA ASN A 162 -12.82 -4.47 7.07
C ASN A 162 -13.13 -5.76 7.84
N ASP A 163 -13.69 -6.78 7.17
CA ASP A 163 -13.93 -8.08 7.79
C ASP A 163 -12.61 -8.74 8.26
N HIS A 164 -11.54 -8.59 7.49
CA HIS A 164 -10.22 -9.09 7.84
C HIS A 164 -9.62 -8.35 9.05
N LEU A 165 -9.72 -7.01 9.11
CA LEU A 165 -9.27 -6.19 10.25
C LEU A 165 -10.08 -6.50 11.51
N ALA A 166 -11.40 -6.64 11.39
CA ALA A 166 -12.27 -7.08 12.48
C ALA A 166 -11.85 -8.47 12.99
N GLY A 167 -11.56 -9.40 12.08
CA GLY A 167 -11.06 -10.74 12.40
C GLY A 167 -9.78 -10.71 13.24
N LYS A 168 -8.85 -9.78 12.96
CA LYS A 168 -7.64 -9.56 13.77
C LYS A 168 -7.98 -9.14 15.20
N GLU A 169 -8.86 -8.17 15.36
CA GLU A 169 -9.28 -7.70 16.70
C GLU A 169 -10.01 -8.81 17.45
N MET A 170 -10.87 -9.57 16.78
CA MET A 170 -11.53 -10.75 17.35
C MET A 170 -10.52 -11.81 17.80
N PHE A 171 -9.51 -12.10 17.00
CA PHE A 171 -8.45 -13.05 17.35
C PHE A 171 -7.72 -12.62 18.65
N ILE A 172 -7.32 -11.35 18.74
CA ILE A 172 -6.65 -10.81 19.92
C ILE A 172 -7.59 -10.80 21.13
N GLY A 173 -8.84 -10.40 20.94
CA GLY A 173 -9.86 -10.36 21.99
C GLY A 173 -10.10 -11.75 22.61
N ARG A 174 -10.30 -12.77 21.77
CA ARG A 174 -10.46 -14.17 22.20
C ARG A 174 -9.22 -14.70 22.93
N TYR A 175 -8.02 -14.32 22.51
CA TYR A 175 -6.79 -14.66 23.22
C TYR A 175 -6.78 -14.09 24.64
N TYR A 176 -7.09 -12.79 24.82
CA TYR A 176 -7.13 -12.20 26.16
C TYR A 176 -8.22 -12.82 27.05
N LEU A 177 -9.37 -13.12 26.47
CA LEU A 177 -10.46 -13.79 27.19
C LEU A 177 -10.04 -15.19 27.67
N SER A 178 -9.34 -15.97 26.82
CA SER A 178 -8.80 -17.28 27.22
C SER A 178 -7.75 -17.19 28.34
N LYS A 179 -7.07 -16.05 28.47
CA LYS A 179 -6.13 -15.74 29.56
C LYS A 179 -6.81 -15.12 30.79
N ARG A 180 -8.14 -15.13 30.85
CA ARG A 180 -8.94 -14.52 31.92
C ARG A 180 -8.62 -13.03 32.13
N ASN A 181 -8.32 -12.31 31.07
CA ASN A 181 -8.12 -10.86 31.09
C ASN A 181 -9.28 -10.15 30.35
N PRO A 182 -10.47 -10.05 30.95
CA PRO A 182 -11.66 -9.49 30.34
C PRO A 182 -11.49 -7.99 29.99
N VAL A 183 -10.70 -7.23 30.75
CA VAL A 183 -10.47 -5.80 30.51
C VAL A 183 -9.74 -5.58 29.19
N ALA A 184 -8.72 -6.37 28.91
CA ALA A 184 -7.99 -6.29 27.64
C ALA A 184 -8.84 -6.82 26.46
N ALA A 185 -9.66 -7.86 26.71
CA ALA A 185 -10.57 -8.42 25.71
C ALA A 185 -11.66 -7.41 25.29
N ILE A 186 -12.27 -6.72 26.27
CA ILE A 186 -13.29 -5.68 26.02
C ILE A 186 -12.77 -4.64 25.04
N LYS A 187 -11.56 -4.11 25.27
CA LYS A 187 -10.99 -3.09 24.38
C LYS A 187 -10.89 -3.56 22.91
N ARG A 188 -10.61 -4.84 22.69
CA ARG A 188 -10.51 -5.40 21.34
C ARG A 188 -11.87 -5.61 20.69
N PHE A 189 -12.82 -6.13 21.44
CA PHE A 189 -14.19 -6.32 20.94
C PHE A 189 -14.92 -4.99 20.72
N GLN A 190 -14.64 -3.96 21.53
CA GLN A 190 -15.16 -2.61 21.30
C GLN A 190 -14.72 -2.04 19.95
N ILE A 191 -13.44 -2.22 19.57
CA ILE A 191 -12.97 -1.78 18.24
C ILE A 191 -13.83 -2.41 17.13
N VAL A 192 -14.19 -3.69 17.25
CA VAL A 192 -15.02 -4.35 16.22
C VAL A 192 -16.42 -3.72 16.16
N VAL A 193 -17.03 -3.47 17.31
CA VAL A 193 -18.39 -2.92 17.36
C VAL A 193 -18.45 -1.44 16.96
N GLU A 194 -17.37 -0.68 17.19
CA GLU A 194 -17.30 0.75 16.93
C GLU A 194 -16.82 1.08 15.51
N SER A 195 -15.89 0.27 14.96
CA SER A 195 -15.22 0.59 13.69
C SER A 195 -15.55 -0.41 12.56
N TYR A 196 -16.09 -1.58 12.89
CA TYR A 196 -16.35 -2.68 11.94
C TYR A 196 -17.72 -3.31 12.16
N ASP A 197 -18.72 -2.52 12.51
CA ASP A 197 -20.08 -2.95 12.88
C ASP A 197 -20.86 -3.63 11.76
N THR A 198 -20.47 -3.37 10.49
CA THR A 198 -21.07 -3.99 9.30
C THR A 198 -20.49 -5.37 8.98
N THR A 199 -19.41 -5.79 9.65
CA THR A 199 -18.72 -7.05 9.37
C THR A 199 -19.44 -8.26 9.95
N SER A 200 -19.09 -9.45 9.44
CA SER A 200 -19.60 -10.72 9.95
C SER A 200 -19.21 -10.99 11.40
N HIS A 201 -18.22 -10.27 11.93
CA HIS A 201 -17.69 -10.40 13.29
C HIS A 201 -18.47 -9.62 14.36
N ALA A 202 -19.23 -8.61 13.97
CA ALA A 202 -19.93 -7.72 14.91
C ALA A 202 -20.88 -8.45 15.89
N PRO A 203 -21.69 -9.43 15.46
CA PRO A 203 -22.56 -10.16 16.40
C PRO A 203 -21.78 -10.97 17.45
N GLU A 204 -20.67 -11.63 17.08
CA GLU A 204 -19.80 -12.32 18.03
C GLU A 204 -19.13 -11.31 18.98
N ALA A 205 -18.66 -10.18 18.48
CA ALA A 205 -18.02 -9.15 19.30
C ALA A 205 -18.96 -8.63 20.38
N LEU A 206 -20.21 -8.36 20.06
CA LEU A 206 -21.25 -7.98 21.04
C LEU A 206 -21.45 -9.07 22.11
N TYR A 207 -21.56 -10.32 21.69
CA TYR A 207 -21.66 -11.43 22.63
C TYR A 207 -20.43 -11.53 23.56
N ARG A 208 -19.22 -11.39 23.03
CA ARG A 208 -18.00 -11.43 23.82
C ARG A 208 -17.87 -10.23 24.77
N LEU A 209 -18.43 -9.08 24.43
CA LEU A 209 -18.55 -7.94 25.32
C LEU A 209 -19.49 -8.26 26.49
N ILE A 210 -20.63 -8.91 26.24
CA ILE A 210 -21.55 -9.36 27.31
C ILE A 210 -20.81 -10.31 28.23
N GLU A 211 -20.20 -11.36 27.71
CA GLU A 211 -19.42 -12.36 28.49
C GLU A 211 -18.34 -11.69 29.33
N SER A 212 -17.55 -10.79 28.73
CA SER A 212 -16.44 -10.11 29.40
C SER A 212 -16.91 -9.16 30.51
N ASN A 213 -18.02 -8.44 30.32
CA ASN A 213 -18.59 -7.57 31.34
C ASN A 213 -19.18 -8.36 32.50
N LEU A 214 -19.83 -9.49 32.22
CA LEU A 214 -20.32 -10.40 33.30
C LEU A 214 -19.17 -10.97 34.14
N MET A 215 -18.04 -11.31 33.50
CA MET A 215 -16.82 -11.74 34.22
C MET A 215 -16.29 -10.68 35.21
N LEU A 216 -16.56 -9.39 34.96
CA LEU A 216 -16.21 -8.25 35.82
C LEU A 216 -17.32 -7.87 36.79
N GLY A 217 -18.47 -8.55 36.77
CA GLY A 217 -19.66 -8.19 37.58
C GLY A 217 -20.40 -6.94 37.08
N LEU A 218 -20.09 -6.44 35.86
CA LEU A 218 -20.69 -5.26 35.26
C LEU A 218 -21.98 -5.64 34.50
N VAL A 219 -23.00 -6.07 35.28
CA VAL A 219 -24.24 -6.63 34.73
C VAL A 219 -25.01 -5.61 33.86
N ASP A 220 -25.05 -4.35 34.28
CA ASP A 220 -25.78 -3.32 33.51
C ASP A 220 -25.13 -3.00 32.19
N GLU A 221 -23.80 -3.00 32.12
CA GLU A 221 -23.08 -2.87 30.84
C GLU A 221 -23.32 -4.08 29.91
N ALA A 222 -23.28 -5.29 30.47
CA ALA A 222 -23.60 -6.50 29.73
C ALA A 222 -25.03 -6.44 29.14
N LYS A 223 -26.03 -5.96 29.88
CA LYS A 223 -27.39 -5.78 29.38
C LYS A 223 -27.51 -4.76 28.26
N LYS A 224 -26.72 -3.68 28.28
CA LYS A 224 -26.67 -2.70 27.15
C LYS A 224 -26.25 -3.38 25.86
N TYR A 225 -25.15 -4.13 25.86
CA TYR A 225 -24.68 -4.87 24.67
C TYR A 225 -25.68 -5.95 24.23
N ALA A 226 -26.35 -6.62 25.15
CA ALA A 226 -27.39 -7.60 24.85
C ALA A 226 -28.61 -6.96 24.15
N THR A 227 -28.98 -5.74 24.57
CA THR A 227 -30.04 -4.98 23.89
C THR A 227 -29.63 -4.65 22.44
N VAL A 228 -28.40 -4.18 22.23
CA VAL A 228 -27.88 -3.90 20.87
C VAL A 228 -27.88 -5.17 20.02
N LEU A 229 -27.37 -6.30 20.57
CA LEU A 229 -27.32 -7.58 19.89
C LEU A 229 -28.71 -8.08 19.50
N SER A 230 -29.69 -7.98 20.40
CA SER A 230 -31.06 -8.40 20.16
C SER A 230 -31.79 -7.54 19.13
N HIS A 231 -31.49 -6.24 19.09
CA HIS A 231 -32.12 -5.30 18.16
C HIS A 231 -31.54 -5.46 16.75
N ASN A 232 -30.20 -5.47 16.61
CA ASN A 232 -29.56 -5.46 15.31
C ASN A 232 -29.45 -6.86 14.67
N TYR A 233 -29.44 -7.92 15.50
CA TYR A 233 -29.20 -9.30 15.04
C TYR A 233 -30.21 -10.29 15.64
N PRO A 234 -31.55 -10.08 15.44
CA PRO A 234 -32.59 -10.83 16.15
C PRO A 234 -32.58 -12.34 15.90
N ASP A 235 -32.13 -12.78 14.73
CA ASP A 235 -32.13 -14.20 14.35
C ASP A 235 -30.75 -14.87 14.48
N ASN A 236 -29.73 -14.12 14.96
CA ASN A 236 -28.36 -14.61 15.05
C ASN A 236 -28.16 -15.59 16.22
N GLN A 237 -27.30 -16.58 16.04
CA GLN A 237 -26.94 -17.55 17.08
C GLN A 237 -26.35 -16.90 18.33
N TRP A 238 -25.56 -15.81 18.18
CA TRP A 238 -24.93 -15.11 19.29
C TRP A 238 -25.95 -14.44 20.22
N ARG A 239 -27.08 -13.98 19.68
CA ARG A 239 -28.21 -13.53 20.51
C ARG A 239 -28.72 -14.66 21.42
N LYS A 240 -28.97 -15.85 20.85
CA LYS A 240 -29.45 -17.01 21.63
C LYS A 240 -28.48 -17.41 22.76
N TYR A 241 -27.16 -17.33 22.50
CA TYR A 241 -26.16 -17.57 23.53
C TYR A 241 -26.18 -16.48 24.61
N SER A 242 -26.36 -15.21 24.24
CA SER A 242 -26.49 -14.09 25.17
C SER A 242 -27.68 -14.24 26.12
N ASP A 243 -28.86 -14.64 25.59
CA ASP A 243 -30.05 -14.88 26.37
C ASP A 243 -29.84 -15.97 27.46
N ASN A 244 -28.98 -16.94 27.21
CA ASN A 244 -28.63 -17.98 28.17
C ASN A 244 -27.64 -17.52 29.23
N LEU A 245 -26.75 -16.59 28.92
CA LEU A 245 -25.80 -16.01 29.90
C LEU A 245 -26.46 -15.06 30.88
N LEU A 246 -27.57 -14.43 30.52
CA LEU A 246 -28.26 -13.41 31.33
C LEU A 246 -29.41 -13.96 32.16
N LYS A 247 -29.72 -15.25 32.08
CA LYS A 247 -30.68 -15.97 32.95
C LYS A 247 -30.07 -16.29 34.29
#